data_cb9bf4a47ba3ff559340ca68c4205fad
#
_entry.id   cb9bf4a47ba3ff559340ca68c4205fad
#
_cell.length_a   1.000
_cell.length_b   1.000
_cell.length_c   1.000
_cell.angle_alpha   90.00
_cell.angle_beta   90.00
_cell.angle_gamma   90.00
#
_symmetry.space_group_name_H-M   'P 1'
#
loop_
_entity.id
_entity.type
_entity.pdbx_description
1 polymer ?
#
loop_
_entity_poly.entity_id
_entity_poly.type
_entity_poly.pdbx_seq_one_letter_code
_entity_poly.pdbx_strand_id
1 'polypeptide(L)'
;MRLAIIFLISLSVFADKYFPDGEWETAKPDQVGLDQEKIDKLFTMTFDDDATMSAVLIKDGYIIQEQYAEGFDESSFGTSWSTAKSFYAALVGISLDRGEIKSLDEPVANYVDSYKTPEKQKITIRQILNMTSGSVSYTHLTLPTMDS
;
A
#
# COMPACT_ATOMS: atom_id res chain seq x y z
N MET A 1 -14.67 -49.10 32.40
CA MET A 1 -13.77 -48.00 32.03
C MET A 1 -14.36 -47.25 30.81
N ARG A 2 -15.03 -46.14 30.99
CA ARG A 2 -15.65 -45.38 29.91
C ARG A 2 -14.66 -44.31 29.46
N LEU A 3 -14.19 -44.42 28.21
CA LEU A 3 -13.32 -43.45 27.55
C LEU A 3 -14.17 -42.27 27.13
N ALA A 4 -14.01 -41.12 27.76
CA ALA A 4 -14.62 -39.85 27.33
C ALA A 4 -13.75 -39.25 26.23
N ILE A 5 -14.26 -39.26 25.00
CA ILE A 5 -13.65 -38.54 23.88
C ILE A 5 -14.04 -37.06 23.99
N ILE A 6 -13.07 -36.23 24.38
CA ILE A 6 -13.25 -34.77 24.35
C ILE A 6 -13.02 -34.30 22.93
N PHE A 7 -14.07 -33.90 22.24
CA PHE A 7 -14.01 -33.21 20.96
C PHE A 7 -13.64 -31.74 21.22
N LEU A 8 -12.37 -31.40 21.00
CA LEU A 8 -11.94 -30.01 20.93
C LEU A 8 -12.42 -29.43 19.60
N ILE A 9 -13.57 -28.74 19.63
CA ILE A 9 -13.99 -27.90 18.50
C ILE A 9 -13.13 -26.64 18.58
N SER A 10 -12.13 -26.53 17.72
CA SER A 10 -11.45 -25.27 17.47
C SER A 10 -12.45 -24.35 16.74
N LEU A 11 -13.13 -23.48 17.50
CA LEU A 11 -13.80 -22.35 16.90
C LEU A 11 -12.73 -21.47 16.28
N SER A 12 -12.56 -21.56 14.98
CA SER A 12 -11.91 -20.51 14.19
C SER A 12 -12.85 -19.29 14.27
N VAL A 13 -12.58 -18.41 15.22
CA VAL A 13 -13.19 -17.08 15.22
C VAL A 13 -12.63 -16.39 13.98
N PHE A 14 -13.36 -16.43 12.88
CA PHE A 14 -13.19 -15.47 11.81
C PHE A 14 -13.62 -14.13 12.45
N ALA A 15 -12.68 -13.38 12.96
CA ALA A 15 -12.94 -12.00 13.28
C ALA A 15 -13.46 -11.35 11.99
N ASP A 16 -14.69 -10.84 12.03
CA ASP A 16 -15.24 -10.07 10.92
C ASP A 16 -14.21 -8.98 10.61
N LYS A 17 -13.76 -8.94 9.33
CA LYS A 17 -12.80 -7.92 8.91
C LYS A 17 -13.47 -6.57 9.03
N TYR A 18 -12.98 -5.76 9.95
CA TYR A 18 -13.39 -4.38 10.06
C TYR A 18 -12.77 -3.57 8.93
N PHE A 19 -13.61 -2.84 8.20
CA PHE A 19 -13.18 -1.87 7.19
C PHE A 19 -13.66 -0.49 7.65
N PRO A 20 -12.75 0.49 7.80
CA PRO A 20 -13.15 1.84 8.18
C PRO A 20 -14.12 2.43 7.17
N ASP A 21 -15.19 3.05 7.65
CA ASP A 21 -16.20 3.74 6.85
C ASP A 21 -16.47 5.12 7.48
N GLY A 22 -15.87 6.15 6.91
CA GLY A 22 -15.88 7.51 7.43
C GLY A 22 -14.73 7.76 8.41
N GLU A 23 -15.00 7.66 9.70
CA GLU A 23 -13.97 7.86 10.73
C GLU A 23 -13.24 6.56 11.06
N TRP A 24 -11.93 6.67 11.31
CA TRP A 24 -11.15 5.53 11.75
C TRP A 24 -11.35 5.27 13.24
N GLU A 25 -11.66 4.03 13.59
CA GLU A 25 -11.67 3.60 14.98
C GLU A 25 -10.25 3.28 15.47
N THR A 26 -10.04 3.45 16.78
CA THR A 26 -8.79 3.10 17.45
C THR A 26 -8.93 1.83 18.28
N ALA A 27 -7.86 1.07 18.43
CA ALA A 27 -7.82 -0.06 19.34
C ALA A 27 -6.53 -0.04 20.19
N LYS A 28 -6.61 -0.59 21.41
CA LYS A 28 -5.40 -0.78 22.22
C LYS A 28 -4.55 -1.92 21.66
N PRO A 29 -3.23 -1.86 21.77
CA PRO A 29 -2.33 -2.90 21.28
C PRO A 29 -2.69 -4.31 21.75
N ASP A 30 -3.01 -4.48 23.02
CA ASP A 30 -3.36 -5.76 23.65
C ASP A 30 -4.63 -6.38 23.06
N GLN A 31 -5.60 -5.58 22.63
CA GLN A 31 -6.83 -6.02 22.00
C GLN A 31 -6.60 -6.68 20.64
N VAL A 32 -5.51 -6.32 19.97
CA VAL A 32 -5.13 -6.85 18.65
C VAL A 32 -3.86 -7.70 18.70
N GLY A 33 -3.47 -8.15 19.90
CA GLY A 33 -2.33 -9.04 20.10
C GLY A 33 -0.97 -8.40 19.85
N LEU A 34 -0.86 -7.09 20.04
CA LEU A 34 0.38 -6.34 19.94
C LEU A 34 0.92 -5.96 21.33
N ASP A 35 2.22 -5.75 21.39
CA ASP A 35 2.97 -5.38 22.59
C ASP A 35 3.28 -3.89 22.56
N GLN A 36 2.80 -3.15 23.58
CA GLN A 36 2.97 -1.70 23.66
C GLN A 36 4.45 -1.28 23.72
N GLU A 37 5.30 -1.99 24.45
CA GLU A 37 6.71 -1.64 24.57
C GLU A 37 7.43 -1.72 23.22
N LYS A 38 7.05 -2.72 22.38
CA LYS A 38 7.61 -2.86 21.05
C LYS A 38 7.12 -1.76 20.10
N ILE A 39 5.87 -1.32 20.27
CA ILE A 39 5.31 -0.21 19.51
C ILE A 39 6.01 1.09 19.88
N ASP A 40 6.20 1.37 21.18
CA ASP A 40 6.90 2.56 21.66
C ASP A 40 8.33 2.61 21.11
N LYS A 41 9.01 1.47 21.12
CA LYS A 41 10.35 1.35 20.52
C LYS A 41 10.32 1.59 19.00
N LEU A 42 9.33 1.05 18.30
CA LEU A 42 9.17 1.27 16.85
C LEU A 42 9.01 2.78 16.56
N PHE A 43 8.11 3.45 17.26
CA PHE A 43 7.89 4.89 17.06
C PHE A 43 9.10 5.72 17.46
N THR A 44 9.79 5.38 18.57
CA THR A 44 11.07 6.02 18.92
C THR A 44 12.09 5.92 17.80
N MET A 45 12.28 4.72 17.23
CA MET A 45 13.19 4.52 16.11
C MET A 45 12.76 5.25 14.82
N THR A 46 11.46 5.33 14.59
CA THR A 46 10.91 6.02 13.40
C THR A 46 11.15 7.53 13.47
N PHE A 47 10.99 8.13 14.64
CA PHE A 47 11.18 9.56 14.87
C PHE A 47 12.62 9.94 15.29
N ASP A 48 13.54 8.99 15.25
CA ASP A 48 14.99 9.27 15.34
C ASP A 48 15.54 9.85 14.02
N ASP A 49 14.75 9.77 12.94
CA ASP A 49 15.02 10.41 11.66
C ASP A 49 14.24 11.72 11.56
N ASP A 50 14.97 12.86 11.51
CA ASP A 50 14.42 14.22 11.42
C ASP A 50 13.55 14.45 10.16
N ALA A 51 13.64 13.58 9.14
CA ALA A 51 12.80 13.64 7.95
C ALA A 51 11.40 13.02 8.17
N THR A 52 11.17 12.33 9.28
CA THR A 52 9.87 11.73 9.59
C THR A 52 8.87 12.80 10.01
N MET A 53 7.84 13.00 9.23
CA MET A 53 6.76 13.96 9.50
C MET A 53 5.62 13.33 10.30
N SER A 54 5.27 12.09 9.98
CA SER A 54 4.19 11.35 10.66
C SER A 54 4.39 9.84 10.53
N ALA A 55 3.83 9.09 11.46
CA ALA A 55 3.76 7.64 11.41
C ALA A 55 2.42 7.16 11.97
N VAL A 56 1.81 6.20 11.30
CA VAL A 56 0.55 5.56 11.71
C VAL A 56 0.72 4.05 11.67
N LEU A 57 0.38 3.37 12.77
CA LEU A 57 0.32 1.92 12.86
C LEU A 57 -1.12 1.47 12.79
N ILE A 58 -1.45 0.66 11.79
CA ILE A 58 -2.79 0.11 11.60
C ILE A 58 -2.72 -1.41 11.72
N LYS A 59 -3.67 -2.01 12.44
CA LYS A 59 -3.85 -3.46 12.50
C LYS A 59 -5.33 -3.81 12.52
N ASP A 60 -5.70 -4.77 11.68
CA ASP A 60 -7.07 -5.30 11.54
C ASP A 60 -8.13 -4.20 11.28
N GLY A 61 -7.74 -3.11 10.62
CA GLY A 61 -8.58 -1.96 10.29
C GLY A 61 -8.60 -0.85 11.35
N TYR A 62 -7.98 -1.04 12.51
CA TYR A 62 -7.92 -0.06 13.61
C TYR A 62 -6.61 0.71 13.61
N ILE A 63 -6.66 2.00 13.92
CA ILE A 63 -5.47 2.77 14.29
C ILE A 63 -5.05 2.33 15.70
N ILE A 64 -3.81 1.85 15.81
CA ILE A 64 -3.22 1.40 17.07
C ILE A 64 -2.41 2.51 17.71
N GLN A 65 -1.66 3.22 16.89
CA GLN A 65 -0.88 4.39 17.32
C GLN A 65 -0.64 5.29 16.10
N GLU A 66 -0.71 6.58 16.34
CA GLU A 66 -0.26 7.61 15.40
C GLU A 66 0.57 8.66 16.13
N GLN A 67 1.53 9.23 15.43
CA GLN A 67 2.40 10.26 15.97
C GLN A 67 2.84 11.20 14.85
N TYR A 68 3.00 12.45 15.21
CA TYR A 68 3.41 13.53 14.30
C TYR A 68 4.65 14.22 14.86
N ALA A 69 5.56 14.63 13.99
CA ALA A 69 6.70 15.47 14.37
C ALA A 69 6.25 16.88 14.75
N GLU A 70 7.11 17.62 15.39
CA GLU A 70 6.82 19.02 15.75
C GLU A 70 6.42 19.85 14.52
N GLY A 71 5.28 20.54 14.62
CA GLY A 71 4.73 21.37 13.53
C GLY A 71 3.87 20.59 12.52
N PHE A 72 3.62 19.29 12.73
CA PHE A 72 2.74 18.46 11.91
C PHE A 72 1.57 17.92 12.74
N ASP A 73 0.46 17.61 12.08
CA ASP A 73 -0.75 17.03 12.62
C ASP A 73 -1.46 16.16 11.57
N GLU A 74 -2.64 15.64 11.90
CA GLU A 74 -3.45 14.80 11.02
C GLU A 74 -3.93 15.52 9.74
N SER A 75 -3.94 16.84 9.74
CA SER A 75 -4.34 17.66 8.59
C SER A 75 -3.16 18.06 7.69
N SER A 76 -1.94 17.76 8.10
CA SER A 76 -0.73 18.14 7.39
C SER A 76 -0.54 17.33 6.11
N PHE A 77 -0.22 18.00 5.00
CA PHE A 77 0.02 17.36 3.71
C PHE A 77 1.49 16.99 3.55
N GLY A 78 1.71 15.72 3.17
CA GLY A 78 3.03 15.22 2.77
C GLY A 78 3.06 14.81 1.30
N THR A 79 4.24 14.86 0.69
CA THR A 79 4.43 14.34 -0.67
C THR A 79 4.45 12.83 -0.65
N SER A 80 3.49 12.19 -1.33
CA SER A 80 3.35 10.73 -1.35
C SER A 80 4.41 10.03 -2.20
N TRP A 81 5.13 10.75 -3.08
CA TRP A 81 6.11 10.20 -4.00
C TRP A 81 5.59 8.91 -4.67
N SER A 82 6.40 7.85 -4.67
CA SER A 82 6.03 6.58 -5.31
C SER A 82 4.91 5.80 -4.59
N THR A 83 4.54 6.16 -3.37
CA THR A 83 3.36 5.59 -2.69
C THR A 83 2.08 5.80 -3.50
N ALA A 84 2.00 6.91 -4.26
CA ALA A 84 0.90 7.17 -5.19
C ALA A 84 0.66 6.02 -6.18
N LYS A 85 1.71 5.27 -6.57
CA LYS A 85 1.56 4.12 -7.48
C LYS A 85 0.66 3.02 -6.91
N SER A 86 0.66 2.83 -5.58
CA SER A 86 -0.22 1.87 -4.91
C SER A 86 -1.69 2.24 -5.06
N PHE A 87 -2.01 3.54 -4.98
CA PHE A 87 -3.38 4.02 -5.22
C PHE A 87 -3.80 3.82 -6.68
N TYR A 88 -2.91 4.10 -7.64
CA TYR A 88 -3.21 3.84 -9.05
C TYR A 88 -3.38 2.34 -9.32
N ALA A 89 -2.60 1.47 -8.68
CA ALA A 89 -2.77 0.03 -8.79
C ALA A 89 -4.13 -0.42 -8.24
N ALA A 90 -4.60 0.16 -7.13
CA ALA A 90 -5.94 -0.10 -6.60
C ALA A 90 -7.04 0.33 -7.57
N LEU A 91 -6.91 1.50 -8.24
CA LEU A 91 -7.86 1.94 -9.26
C LEU A 91 -7.92 0.97 -10.45
N VAL A 92 -6.78 0.42 -10.90
CA VAL A 92 -6.74 -0.64 -11.92
C VAL A 92 -7.48 -1.89 -11.42
N GLY A 93 -7.32 -2.27 -10.15
CA GLY A 93 -8.06 -3.36 -9.53
C GLY A 93 -9.58 -3.14 -9.57
N ILE A 94 -10.03 -1.94 -9.25
CA ILE A 94 -11.45 -1.55 -9.32
C ILE A 94 -11.97 -1.63 -10.76
N SER A 95 -11.22 -1.13 -11.73
CA SER A 95 -11.61 -1.20 -13.15
C SER A 95 -11.68 -2.65 -13.66
N LEU A 96 -10.82 -3.53 -13.15
CA LEU A 96 -10.88 -4.96 -13.45
C LEU A 96 -12.15 -5.60 -12.85
N ASP A 97 -12.46 -5.30 -11.59
CA ASP A 97 -13.66 -5.81 -10.90
C ASP A 97 -14.95 -5.33 -11.56
N ARG A 98 -14.97 -4.10 -12.07
CA ARG A 98 -16.09 -3.54 -12.86
C ARG A 98 -16.19 -4.06 -14.29
N GLY A 99 -15.23 -4.84 -14.76
CA GLY A 99 -15.18 -5.35 -16.14
C GLY A 99 -14.81 -4.29 -17.20
N GLU A 100 -14.34 -3.12 -16.77
CA GLU A 100 -13.81 -2.08 -17.66
C GLU A 100 -12.48 -2.52 -18.29
N ILE A 101 -11.69 -3.26 -17.53
CA ILE A 101 -10.51 -4.03 -17.95
C ILE A 101 -10.87 -5.51 -17.85
N LYS A 102 -10.68 -6.28 -18.91
CA LYS A 102 -11.08 -7.70 -18.92
C LYS A 102 -10.01 -8.61 -18.31
N SER A 103 -8.74 -8.24 -18.44
CA SER A 103 -7.60 -9.00 -17.94
C SER A 103 -6.39 -8.11 -17.75
N LEU A 104 -5.57 -8.39 -16.75
CA LEU A 104 -4.27 -7.73 -16.59
C LEU A 104 -3.28 -8.07 -17.71
N ASP A 105 -3.53 -9.12 -18.48
CA ASP A 105 -2.69 -9.54 -19.61
C ASP A 105 -3.07 -8.85 -20.92
N GLU A 106 -4.07 -7.96 -20.90
CA GLU A 106 -4.38 -7.12 -22.04
C GLU A 106 -3.29 -6.06 -22.29
N PRO A 107 -3.04 -5.73 -23.56
CA PRO A 107 -2.15 -4.62 -23.90
C PRO A 107 -2.65 -3.28 -23.37
N VAL A 108 -1.77 -2.49 -22.80
CA VAL A 108 -2.05 -1.10 -22.39
C VAL A 108 -2.51 -0.25 -23.58
N ALA A 109 -2.05 -0.59 -24.80
CA ALA A 109 -2.45 0.05 -26.04
C ALA A 109 -3.97 0.00 -26.32
N ASN A 110 -4.72 -0.91 -25.70
CA ASN A 110 -6.17 -0.95 -25.80
C ASN A 110 -6.83 0.27 -25.16
N TYR A 111 -6.16 0.91 -24.21
CA TYR A 111 -6.70 1.98 -23.37
C TYR A 111 -5.93 3.30 -23.51
N VAL A 112 -4.65 3.26 -23.89
CA VAL A 112 -3.76 4.41 -23.94
C VAL A 112 -3.10 4.55 -25.28
N ASP A 113 -3.47 5.59 -26.03
CA ASP A 113 -3.01 5.79 -27.43
C ASP A 113 -1.49 5.91 -27.57
N SER A 114 -0.79 6.49 -26.60
CA SER A 114 0.67 6.61 -26.62
C SER A 114 1.40 5.27 -26.56
N TYR A 115 0.68 4.17 -26.28
CA TYR A 115 1.20 2.81 -26.30
C TYR A 115 0.96 2.09 -27.65
N LYS A 116 0.30 2.70 -28.62
CA LYS A 116 0.03 2.13 -29.96
C LYS A 116 1.24 2.20 -30.90
N THR A 117 2.45 2.28 -30.38
CA THR A 117 3.68 2.22 -31.18
C THR A 117 4.20 0.79 -31.34
N PRO A 118 4.98 0.45 -32.36
CA PRO A 118 5.52 -0.90 -32.57
C PRO A 118 6.26 -1.45 -31.35
N GLU A 119 6.97 -0.59 -30.60
CA GLU A 119 7.79 -0.96 -29.43
C GLU A 119 6.94 -1.22 -28.20
N LYS A 120 5.80 -0.51 -28.05
CA LYS A 120 5.00 -0.50 -26.81
C LYS A 120 3.69 -1.27 -26.91
N GLN A 121 3.19 -1.53 -28.11
CA GLN A 121 1.84 -2.09 -28.31
C GLN A 121 1.59 -3.46 -27.66
N LYS A 122 2.66 -4.18 -27.28
CA LYS A 122 2.57 -5.48 -26.63
C LYS A 122 2.73 -5.41 -25.12
N ILE A 123 3.02 -4.23 -24.54
CA ILE A 123 3.18 -4.07 -23.10
C ILE A 123 1.84 -4.28 -22.44
N THR A 124 1.77 -5.21 -21.50
CA THR A 124 0.54 -5.54 -20.78
C THR A 124 0.35 -4.67 -19.53
N ILE A 125 -0.88 -4.58 -19.04
CA ILE A 125 -1.22 -3.91 -17.78
C ILE A 125 -0.43 -4.55 -16.63
N ARG A 126 -0.32 -5.89 -16.59
CA ARG A 126 0.48 -6.63 -15.61
C ARG A 126 1.94 -6.18 -15.59
N GLN A 127 2.54 -6.00 -16.76
CA GLN A 127 3.94 -5.56 -16.86
C GLN A 127 4.12 -4.13 -16.33
N ILE A 128 3.15 -3.24 -16.55
CA ILE A 128 3.17 -1.89 -15.95
C ILE A 128 3.07 -1.97 -14.42
N LEU A 129 2.10 -2.72 -13.89
CA LEU A 129 1.90 -2.86 -12.44
C LEU A 129 3.13 -3.48 -11.74
N ASN A 130 3.80 -4.42 -12.40
CA ASN A 130 5.01 -5.06 -11.88
C ASN A 130 6.29 -4.27 -12.14
N MET A 131 6.20 -3.10 -12.80
CA MET A 131 7.35 -2.28 -13.22
C MET A 131 8.35 -3.05 -14.12
N THR A 132 7.84 -3.98 -14.94
CA THR A 132 8.63 -4.84 -15.86
C THR A 132 8.35 -4.55 -17.32
N SER A 133 7.82 -3.37 -17.64
CA SER A 133 7.45 -2.98 -19.00
C SER A 133 8.65 -2.73 -19.92
N GLY A 134 9.86 -2.61 -19.39
CA GLY A 134 11.04 -2.17 -20.13
C GLY A 134 11.04 -0.68 -20.47
N SER A 135 10.00 0.05 -20.10
CA SER A 135 9.95 1.51 -20.27
C SER A 135 10.78 2.16 -19.16
N VAL A 136 11.88 2.79 -19.54
CA VAL A 136 12.71 3.56 -18.61
C VAL A 136 12.34 5.03 -18.75
N SER A 137 11.84 5.63 -17.68
CA SER A 137 11.72 7.08 -17.58
C SER A 137 13.06 7.62 -17.11
N TYR A 138 13.92 7.99 -18.04
CA TYR A 138 15.09 8.79 -17.71
C TYR A 138 14.62 10.24 -17.56
N THR A 139 14.62 10.73 -16.33
CA THR A 139 14.85 12.15 -16.13
C THR A 139 16.34 12.37 -16.41
N HIS A 140 16.69 12.53 -17.68
CA HIS A 140 18.01 13.02 -18.04
C HIS A 140 18.12 14.47 -17.56
N LEU A 141 18.79 14.65 -16.44
CA LEU A 141 19.68 15.78 -16.35
C LEU A 141 20.74 15.53 -17.43
N THR A 142 20.51 16.03 -18.65
CA THR A 142 21.56 16.19 -19.62
C THR A 142 22.54 17.18 -19.00
N LEU A 143 23.65 16.67 -18.45
CA LEU A 143 24.80 17.49 -18.23
C LEU A 143 25.14 18.11 -19.60
N PRO A 144 25.32 19.43 -19.72
CA PRO A 144 25.74 20.02 -20.97
C PRO A 144 27.06 19.35 -21.34
N THR A 145 27.09 18.67 -22.49
CA THR A 145 28.34 18.27 -23.12
C THR A 145 29.13 19.54 -23.34
N MET A 146 30.20 19.70 -22.60
CA MET A 146 31.18 20.72 -22.90
C MET A 146 31.81 20.30 -24.23
N ASP A 147 31.39 20.96 -25.31
CA ASP A 147 32.08 20.88 -26.56
C ASP A 147 33.50 21.44 -26.34
N SER A 148 34.47 20.58 -26.49
CA SER A 148 35.91 20.91 -26.50
C SER A 148 36.33 21.45 -27.89
#